data_7df36095698c738a3910084278033cbd
#
_entry.id   7df36095698c738a3910084278033cbd
#
_cell.length_a   1.000
_cell.length_b   1.000
_cell.length_c   1.000
_cell.angle_alpha   90.00
_cell.angle_beta   90.00
_cell.angle_gamma   90.00
#
_symmetry.space_group_name_H-M   'P 1'
#
loop_
_entity.id
_entity.type
_entity.pdbx_description
1 polymer ?
#
loop_
_entity_poly.entity_id
_entity_poly.type
_entity_poly.pdbx_seq_one_letter_code
_entity_poly.pdbx_strand_id
1 'polypeptide(L)' 'MMTIAQIMEKMIAFSEGNIHDITHLSCVWTYAKTIGELEGLDADTQFILEVVAITHDIACPLCRKKYGNTNGKY' A
#
# COMPACT_ATOMS: atom_id res chain seq x y z
N MET A 1 -8.80 -13.94 8.93
CA MET A 1 -7.79 -12.88 8.76
C MET A 1 -7.54 -12.67 7.29
N MET A 2 -7.41 -11.42 6.87
CA MET A 2 -7.18 -11.12 5.47
C MET A 2 -5.75 -11.43 5.05
N THR A 3 -5.60 -11.94 3.84
CA THR A 3 -4.27 -12.15 3.29
C THR A 3 -3.76 -10.86 2.66
N ILE A 4 -2.47 -10.81 2.39
CA ILE A 4 -1.88 -9.66 1.69
C ILE A 4 -2.58 -9.45 0.34
N ALA A 5 -2.86 -10.54 -0.37
CA ALA A 5 -3.53 -10.43 -1.67
C ALA A 5 -4.91 -9.79 -1.52
N GLN A 6 -5.64 -10.15 -0.48
CA GLN A 6 -6.96 -9.55 -0.25
C GLN A 6 -6.86 -8.08 0.10
N ILE A 7 -5.85 -7.69 0.87
CA ILE A 7 -5.63 -6.29 1.19
C ILE A 7 -5.27 -5.51 -0.06
N MET A 8 -4.40 -6.07 -0.90
CA MET A 8 -4.04 -5.45 -2.17
C MET A 8 -5.27 -5.26 -3.05
N GLU A 9 -6.11 -6.27 -3.11
CA GLU A 9 -7.32 -6.20 -3.92
C GLU A 9 -8.21 -5.04 -3.47
N LYS A 10 -8.36 -4.88 -2.16
CA LYS A 10 -9.18 -3.79 -1.64
C LYS A 10 -8.56 -2.43 -1.92
N MET A 11 -7.25 -2.33 -1.84
CA MET A 11 -6.57 -1.07 -2.13
C MET A 11 -6.67 -0.71 -3.60
N ILE A 12 -6.56 -1.70 -4.47
CA ILE A 12 -6.71 -1.47 -5.91
C ILE A 12 -8.12 -0.97 -6.20
N ALA A 13 -9.12 -1.59 -5.59
CA ALA A 13 -10.51 -1.16 -5.75
C ALA A 13 -10.70 0.26 -5.22
N PHE A 14 -10.08 0.56 -4.08
CA PHE A 14 -10.18 1.90 -3.49
C PHE A 14 -9.57 2.95 -4.40
N SER A 15 -8.51 2.60 -5.13
CA SER A 15 -7.85 3.51 -6.07
C SER A 15 -8.67 3.75 -7.32
N GLU A 16 -9.76 3.02 -7.51
CA GLU A 16 -10.69 3.22 -8.61
C GLU A 16 -10.00 3.13 -9.99
N GLY A 17 -9.05 2.20 -10.08
CA GLY A 17 -8.39 1.95 -11.36
C GLY A 17 -7.29 2.95 -11.71
N ASN A 18 -6.92 3.84 -10.81
CA ASN A 18 -5.88 4.79 -11.07
C ASN A 18 -4.54 4.08 -11.16
N ILE A 19 -3.97 4.03 -12.37
CA ILE A 19 -2.76 3.27 -12.64
C ILE A 19 -1.56 3.79 -11.85
N HIS A 20 -1.48 5.10 -11.67
CA HIS A 20 -0.38 5.69 -10.92
C HIS A 20 -0.41 5.20 -9.47
N ASP A 21 -1.58 5.22 -8.84
CA ASP A 21 -1.71 4.76 -7.46
C ASP A 21 -1.41 3.28 -7.34
N ILE A 22 -1.91 2.49 -8.28
CA ILE A 22 -1.71 1.04 -8.26
C ILE A 22 -0.23 0.71 -8.44
N THR A 23 0.43 1.39 -9.36
CA THR A 23 1.86 1.18 -9.60
C THR A 23 2.67 1.54 -8.36
N HIS A 24 2.37 2.68 -7.74
CA HIS A 24 3.06 3.12 -6.55
C HIS A 24 2.86 2.13 -5.40
N LEU A 25 1.62 1.72 -5.21
CA LEU A 25 1.26 0.75 -4.19
C LEU A 25 2.05 -0.55 -4.37
N SER A 26 2.14 -1.03 -5.60
CA SER A 26 2.86 -2.27 -5.89
C SER A 26 4.36 -2.12 -5.62
N CYS A 27 4.94 -0.97 -5.96
CA CYS A 27 6.35 -0.71 -5.70
C CYS A 27 6.64 -0.69 -4.20
N VAL A 28 5.81 0.00 -3.44
CA VAL A 28 6.00 0.10 -2.00
C VAL A 28 5.91 -1.27 -1.35
N TRP A 29 4.92 -2.06 -1.77
CA TRP A 29 4.77 -3.41 -1.23
C TRP A 29 5.99 -4.27 -1.57
N THR A 30 6.49 -4.17 -2.80
CA THR A 30 7.66 -4.94 -3.23
C THR A 30 8.88 -4.59 -2.40
N TYR A 31 9.10 -3.31 -2.13
CA TYR A 31 10.20 -2.88 -1.28
C TYR A 31 10.05 -3.44 0.13
N ALA A 32 8.86 -3.34 0.71
CA ALA A 32 8.63 -3.83 2.06
C ALA A 32 8.89 -5.33 2.15
N LYS A 33 8.42 -6.07 1.16
CA LYS A 33 8.63 -7.51 1.12
C LYS A 33 10.11 -7.86 1.00
N THR A 34 10.81 -7.16 0.11
CA THR A 34 12.22 -7.42 -0.13
C THR A 34 13.06 -7.09 1.10
N ILE A 35 12.85 -5.92 1.68
CA ILE A 35 13.62 -5.49 2.83
C ILE A 35 13.35 -6.41 4.02
N GLY A 36 12.08 -6.75 4.25
CA GLY A 36 11.74 -7.62 5.36
C GLY A 36 12.36 -8.99 5.23
N GLU A 37 12.38 -9.54 4.02
CA GLU A 37 12.99 -10.86 3.81
C GLU A 37 14.49 -10.80 4.00
N LEU A 38 15.13 -9.73 3.53
CA LEU A 38 16.57 -9.57 3.72
C LEU A 38 16.95 -9.41 5.20
N GLU A 39 16.07 -8.77 5.97
CA GLU A 39 16.29 -8.58 7.40
C GLU A 39 15.94 -9.82 8.21
N GLY A 40 15.30 -10.81 7.59
CA GLY A 40 14.96 -12.04 8.28
C GLY A 40 13.84 -11.89 9.29
N LEU A 41 12.89 -11.03 9.00
CA LEU A 41 11.76 -10.82 9.91
C LEU A 41 10.93 -12.09 10.02
N ASP A 42 10.33 -12.33 11.19
CA ASP A 42 9.42 -13.45 11.35
C ASP A 42 8.13 -13.20 10.56
N ALA A 43 7.31 -14.24 10.42
CA ALA A 43 6.11 -14.16 9.59
C ALA A 43 5.15 -13.08 10.06
N ASP A 44 4.96 -12.96 11.37
CA ASP A 44 4.01 -11.97 11.90
C ASP A 44 4.50 -10.55 11.67
N THR A 45 5.78 -10.31 11.91
CA THR A 45 6.36 -8.98 11.71
C THR A 45 6.36 -8.63 10.24
N GLN A 46 6.69 -9.60 9.38
CA GLN A 46 6.68 -9.40 7.94
C GLN A 46 5.28 -9.04 7.46
N PHE A 47 4.28 -9.74 7.96
CA PHE A 47 2.90 -9.46 7.58
C PHE A 47 2.51 -8.02 7.96
N ILE A 48 2.85 -7.61 9.17
CA ILE A 48 2.55 -6.26 9.64
C ILE A 48 3.26 -5.22 8.78
N LEU A 49 4.51 -5.46 8.46
CA LEU A 49 5.28 -4.55 7.62
C LEU A 49 4.62 -4.37 6.25
N GLU A 50 4.22 -5.47 5.65
CA GLU A 50 3.59 -5.41 4.33
C GLU A 50 2.23 -4.72 4.38
N VAL A 51 1.45 -4.98 5.43
CA VAL A 51 0.15 -4.33 5.59
C VAL A 51 0.33 -2.82 5.75
N VAL A 52 1.27 -2.40 6.58
CA VAL A 52 1.54 -0.98 6.78
C VAL A 52 1.99 -0.34 5.47
N ALA A 53 2.88 -1.01 4.73
CA ALA A 53 3.35 -0.49 3.45
C ALA A 53 2.21 -0.29 2.46
N ILE A 54 1.32 -1.27 2.39
CA ILE A 54 0.20 -1.22 1.45
C ILE A 54 -0.79 -0.13 1.84
N THR A 55 -1.09 -0.01 3.12
CA THR A 55 -2.18 0.86 3.57
C THR A 55 -1.73 2.29 3.87
N HIS A 56 -0.43 2.53 4.05
CA HIS A 56 0.01 3.88 4.42
C HIS A 56 -0.26 4.89 3.30
N ASP A 57 -0.44 4.43 2.07
CA ASP A 57 -0.71 5.30 0.94
C ASP A 57 -2.19 5.61 0.75
N ILE A 58 -3.03 5.15 1.67
CA ILE A 58 -4.46 5.39 1.53
C ILE A 58 -4.78 6.87 1.46
N ALA A 59 -3.89 7.69 1.98
CA ALA A 59 -4.08 9.15 1.94
C ALA A 59 -4.07 9.70 0.52
N CYS A 60 -3.34 9.09 -0.40
CA CYS A 60 -3.28 9.59 -1.77
C CYS A 60 -4.63 9.60 -2.47
N PRO A 61 -5.37 8.48 -2.51
CA PRO A 61 -6.70 8.50 -3.09
C PRO A 61 -7.65 9.43 -2.33
N LEU A 62 -7.53 9.49 -1.00
CA LEU A 62 -8.37 10.38 -0.22
C LEU A 62 -8.11 11.83 -0.53
N CYS A 63 -6.84 12.20 -0.64
CA CYS A 63 -6.47 13.57 -0.97
C CYS A 63 -6.97 13.95 -2.36
N ARG A 64 -6.85 13.03 -3.30
CA ARG A 64 -7.33 13.29 -4.66
C ARG A 64 -8.84 13.50 -4.68
N LYS A 65 -9.58 12.69 -3.93
CA LYS A 65 -11.04 12.85 -3.86
C LYS A 65 -11.43 14.14 -3.18
N LYS A 66 -10.72 14.53 -2.14
CA LYS A 66 -11.07 15.66 -1.32
C LYS A 66 -10.56 16.98 -1.89
N TYR A 67 -9.35 16.97 -2.42
CA TYR A 67 -8.67 18.20 -2.84
C TYR A 67 -8.36 18.25 -4.33
N GLY A 68 -8.61 17.15 -5.03
CA GLY A 68 -8.38 17.09 -6.46
C GLY A 68 -6.93 16.88 -6.85
N ASN A 69 -6.06 16.54 -5.89
CA ASN A 69 -4.68 16.26 -6.21
C ASN A 69 -4.09 15.32 -5.14
N THR A 70 -2.89 14.85 -5.40
CA THR A 70 -2.22 13.91 -4.51
C THR A 70 -0.99 14.50 -3.84
N ASN A 71 -0.84 15.81 -3.85
CA ASN A 71 0.33 16.43 -3.25
C ASN A 71 0.36 16.29 -1.74
N GLY A 72 -0.76 15.98 -1.16
CA GLY A 72 -0.78 15.75 0.25
C GLY A 72 -0.42 16.98 1.05
N LYS A 73 -0.79 18.09 0.52
CA LYS A 73 -0.52 19.28 1.26
C LYS A 73 -1.48 19.34 2.38
N TYR A 74 -1.06 19.17 3.41
CA TYR A 74 -1.87 19.22 4.52
C TYR A 74 -1.05 19.02 5.65
#